data_cce184d641f03ba303578e7be1ffa925
#
_entry.id   cce184d641f03ba303578e7be1ffa925
#
_cell.length_a   1.000
_cell.length_b   1.000
_cell.length_c   1.000
_cell.angle_alpha   90.00
_cell.angle_beta   90.00
_cell.angle_gamma   90.00
#
_symmetry.space_group_name_H-M   'P 1'
#
loop_
_entity.id
_entity.type
_entity.pdbx_description
1 polymer ?
#
loop_
_entity_poly.entity_id
_entity_poly.type
_entity_poly.pdbx_seq_one_letter_code
_entity_poly.pdbx_strand_id
1 'polypeptide(L)'
;MKKEQKNNSGKLDVFVEWAHKSGRAFLLCFVLYMIIVPIVVCAVYKCFPRFKVLAPGLVTILLIMVPTGIAEVGSYTPILGSSSYLTFATGNLMNLKMPCVINAQKIAKVEQSTPEGDAIALIATAVSSIVTIVVLAIGLILIVPLQPILSNPYVATASNYIMPALFGCMSLSLFGNGGSKVYVKNRLLCGLIPALIVSALTIIGIASAGVASYLLIIMIPLTILCARILWKKGVIRVETVKED
;
A
#
# COMPACT_ATOMS: atom_id res chain seq x y z
N MET A 1 -14.65 -34.10 -19.41
CA MET A 1 -14.28 -32.67 -19.45
C MET A 1 -15.34 -31.73 -18.83
N LYS A 2 -16.58 -31.61 -19.33
CA LYS A 2 -17.59 -30.69 -18.73
C LYS A 2 -18.00 -30.99 -17.27
N LYS A 3 -18.00 -32.26 -16.84
CA LYS A 3 -18.32 -32.64 -15.45
C LYS A 3 -17.18 -32.35 -14.49
N GLU A 4 -15.93 -32.47 -14.92
CA GLU A 4 -14.74 -32.12 -14.11
C GLU A 4 -14.60 -30.62 -13.94
N GLN A 5 -14.86 -29.82 -14.98
CA GLN A 5 -14.86 -28.36 -14.89
C GLN A 5 -15.94 -27.86 -13.90
N LYS A 6 -17.14 -28.44 -13.93
CA LYS A 6 -18.24 -28.08 -13.01
C LYS A 6 -17.94 -28.51 -11.56
N ASN A 7 -17.21 -29.60 -11.36
CA ASN A 7 -16.82 -30.06 -10.00
C ASN A 7 -15.66 -29.21 -9.45
N ASN A 8 -14.75 -28.75 -10.31
CA ASN A 8 -13.65 -27.86 -9.91
C ASN A 8 -14.12 -26.45 -9.58
N SER A 9 -15.07 -25.87 -10.35
CA SER A 9 -15.63 -24.57 -10.01
C SER A 9 -16.36 -24.59 -8.64
N GLY A 10 -17.14 -25.61 -8.34
CA GLY A 10 -17.80 -25.74 -7.04
C GLY A 10 -16.83 -25.85 -5.85
N LYS A 11 -15.68 -26.51 -6.03
CA LYS A 11 -14.63 -26.59 -5.00
C LYS A 11 -13.91 -25.26 -4.82
N LEU A 12 -13.67 -24.53 -5.91
CA LEU A 12 -13.07 -23.19 -5.85
C LEU A 12 -13.98 -22.18 -5.17
N ASP A 13 -15.28 -22.21 -5.43
CA ASP A 13 -16.25 -21.32 -4.77
C ASP A 13 -16.26 -21.56 -3.25
N VAL A 14 -16.25 -22.84 -2.82
CA VAL A 14 -16.17 -23.19 -1.39
C VAL A 14 -14.86 -22.72 -0.77
N PHE A 15 -13.74 -22.83 -1.50
CA PHE A 15 -12.44 -22.34 -1.04
C PHE A 15 -12.43 -20.82 -0.87
N VAL A 16 -12.95 -20.08 -1.83
CA VAL A 16 -13.03 -18.61 -1.78
C VAL A 16 -13.92 -18.15 -0.60
N GLU A 17 -15.08 -18.80 -0.39
CA GLU A 17 -15.95 -18.51 0.74
C GLU A 17 -15.24 -18.77 2.10
N TRP A 18 -14.57 -19.90 2.22
CA TRP A 18 -13.75 -20.23 3.38
C TRP A 18 -12.64 -19.19 3.60
N ALA A 19 -11.92 -18.79 2.54
CA ALA A 19 -10.86 -17.78 2.59
C ALA A 19 -11.38 -16.42 3.07
N HIS A 20 -12.55 -15.99 2.60
CA HIS A 20 -13.19 -14.77 3.07
C HIS A 20 -13.63 -14.83 4.53
N LYS A 21 -14.16 -15.97 4.98
CA LYS A 21 -14.59 -16.17 6.37
C LYS A 21 -13.37 -16.18 7.32
N SER A 22 -12.35 -16.96 6.97
CA SER A 22 -11.11 -17.06 7.75
C SER A 22 -10.33 -15.73 7.73
N GLY A 23 -10.29 -15.06 6.58
CA GLY A 23 -9.62 -13.77 6.44
C GLY A 23 -10.24 -12.68 7.29
N ARG A 24 -11.59 -12.61 7.37
CA ARG A 24 -12.28 -11.68 8.26
C ARG A 24 -11.97 -11.95 9.73
N ALA A 25 -11.99 -13.22 10.15
CA ALA A 25 -11.65 -13.61 11.51
C ALA A 25 -10.20 -13.24 11.85
N PHE A 26 -9.26 -13.54 10.93
CA PHE A 26 -7.85 -13.17 11.06
C PHE A 26 -7.65 -11.65 11.20
N LEU A 27 -8.28 -10.86 10.33
CA LEU A 27 -8.17 -9.40 10.37
C LEU A 27 -8.71 -8.82 11.68
N LEU A 28 -9.84 -9.35 12.16
CA LEU A 28 -10.43 -8.95 13.44
C LEU A 28 -9.49 -9.26 14.61
N CYS A 29 -8.94 -10.48 14.66
CA CYS A 29 -7.95 -10.85 15.67
C CYS A 29 -6.70 -9.97 15.60
N PHE A 30 -6.23 -9.64 14.40
CA PHE A 30 -5.08 -8.78 14.20
C PHE A 30 -5.34 -7.34 14.68
N VAL A 31 -6.50 -6.76 14.39
CA VAL A 31 -6.88 -5.43 14.87
C VAL A 31 -6.99 -5.42 16.39
N LEU A 32 -7.61 -6.45 16.99
CA LEU A 32 -7.67 -6.58 18.45
C LEU A 32 -6.27 -6.67 19.06
N TYR A 33 -5.38 -7.47 18.49
CA TYR A 33 -3.98 -7.55 18.91
C TYR A 33 -3.29 -6.19 18.89
N MET A 34 -3.44 -5.44 17.80
CA MET A 34 -2.85 -4.10 17.64
C MET A 34 -3.36 -3.10 18.69
N ILE A 35 -4.61 -3.24 19.15
CA ILE A 35 -5.19 -2.39 20.21
C ILE A 35 -4.74 -2.85 21.60
N ILE A 36 -4.69 -4.15 21.83
CA ILE A 36 -4.34 -4.73 23.15
C ILE A 36 -2.89 -4.44 23.51
N VAL A 37 -1.94 -4.54 22.58
CA VAL A 37 -0.51 -4.35 22.86
C VAL A 37 -0.21 -3.00 23.50
N PRO A 38 -0.60 -1.82 22.96
CA PRO A 38 -0.33 -0.55 23.60
C PRO A 38 -1.07 -0.39 24.94
N ILE A 39 -2.28 -0.95 25.07
CA ILE A 39 -3.03 -0.91 26.34
C ILE A 39 -2.28 -1.68 27.43
N VAL A 40 -1.78 -2.89 27.12
CA VAL A 40 -1.01 -3.70 28.07
C VAL A 40 0.30 -3.00 28.45
N VAL A 41 1.01 -2.42 27.49
CA VAL A 41 2.23 -1.64 27.77
C VAL A 41 1.91 -0.47 28.70
N CYS A 42 0.88 0.30 28.41
CA CYS A 42 0.46 1.43 29.27
C CYS A 42 0.04 0.97 30.67
N ALA A 43 -0.59 -0.19 30.79
CA ALA A 43 -0.99 -0.76 32.09
C ALA A 43 0.22 -1.21 32.91
N VAL A 44 1.18 -1.91 32.30
CA VAL A 44 2.40 -2.41 32.96
C VAL A 44 3.27 -1.26 33.45
N TYR A 45 3.49 -0.26 32.60
CA TYR A 45 4.31 0.91 32.95
C TYR A 45 3.56 2.02 33.65
N LYS A 46 2.24 1.87 33.88
CA LYS A 46 1.36 2.89 34.51
C LYS A 46 1.45 4.26 33.84
N CYS A 47 1.66 4.30 32.52
CA CYS A 47 1.89 5.52 31.74
C CYS A 47 0.75 5.80 30.76
N PHE A 48 -0.49 5.78 31.24
CA PHE A 48 -1.64 6.16 30.39
C PHE A 48 -1.55 7.62 29.98
N PRO A 49 -1.54 7.93 28.66
CA PRO A 49 -1.51 9.29 28.19
C PRO A 49 -2.83 10.00 28.52
N ARG A 50 -2.74 11.27 28.90
CA ARG A 50 -3.95 12.09 29.12
C ARG A 50 -4.68 12.27 27.79
N PHE A 51 -5.98 12.05 27.77
CA PHE A 51 -6.79 12.13 26.55
C PHE A 51 -6.66 13.48 25.82
N LYS A 52 -6.51 14.59 26.56
CA LYS A 52 -6.29 15.94 25.99
C LYS A 52 -5.01 16.04 25.14
N VAL A 53 -3.98 15.24 25.46
CA VAL A 53 -2.71 15.22 24.70
C VAL A 53 -2.80 14.23 23.53
N LEU A 54 -3.51 13.12 23.74
CA LEU A 54 -3.65 12.07 22.72
C LEU A 54 -4.60 12.49 21.58
N ALA A 55 -5.70 13.16 21.91
CA ALA A 55 -6.76 13.45 20.94
C ALA A 55 -6.31 14.26 19.71
N PRO A 56 -5.53 15.36 19.82
CA PRO A 56 -5.08 16.11 18.65
C PRO A 56 -4.21 15.28 17.71
N GLY A 57 -3.27 14.48 18.27
CA GLY A 57 -2.42 13.59 17.48
C GLY A 57 -3.23 12.50 16.77
N LEU A 58 -4.18 11.90 17.47
CA LEU A 58 -5.04 10.85 16.93
C LEU A 58 -5.95 11.39 15.82
N VAL A 59 -6.53 12.57 15.98
CA VAL A 59 -7.35 13.23 14.94
C VAL A 59 -6.50 13.51 13.71
N THR A 60 -5.29 14.04 13.86
CA THR A 60 -4.39 14.33 12.73
C THR A 60 -4.05 13.05 11.95
N ILE A 61 -3.72 11.96 12.64
CA ILE A 61 -3.41 10.68 12.00
C ILE A 61 -4.65 10.11 11.29
N LEU A 62 -5.81 10.14 11.92
CA LEU A 62 -7.05 9.61 11.32
C LEU A 62 -7.46 10.39 10.08
N LEU A 63 -7.32 11.73 10.09
CA LEU A 63 -7.63 12.57 8.93
C LEU A 63 -6.79 12.21 7.68
N ILE A 64 -5.59 11.70 7.88
CA ILE A 64 -4.70 11.26 6.78
C ILE A 64 -4.96 9.80 6.44
N MET A 65 -4.98 8.93 7.44
CA MET A 65 -5.00 7.48 7.24
C MET A 65 -6.36 6.96 6.74
N VAL A 66 -7.48 7.57 7.19
CA VAL A 66 -8.80 7.09 6.79
C VAL A 66 -9.07 7.29 5.29
N PRO A 67 -8.89 8.49 4.70
CA PRO A 67 -9.07 8.66 3.26
C PRO A 67 -8.11 7.80 2.43
N THR A 68 -6.83 7.70 2.86
CA THR A 68 -5.83 6.88 2.19
C THR A 68 -6.22 5.40 2.24
N GLY A 69 -6.61 4.90 3.42
CA GLY A 69 -7.05 3.51 3.59
C GLY A 69 -8.27 3.17 2.75
N ILE A 70 -9.27 4.07 2.67
CA ILE A 70 -10.45 3.87 1.80
C ILE A 70 -10.02 3.79 0.33
N ALA A 71 -9.14 4.66 -0.12
CA ALA A 71 -8.63 4.66 -1.48
C ALA A 71 -7.84 3.39 -1.79
N GLU A 72 -7.00 2.93 -0.88
CA GLU A 72 -6.21 1.70 -1.03
C GLU A 72 -7.11 0.46 -1.08
N VAL A 73 -8.06 0.33 -0.16
CA VAL A 73 -9.00 -0.80 -0.14
C VAL A 73 -9.78 -0.84 -1.45
N GLY A 74 -10.34 0.30 -1.90
CA GLY A 74 -11.11 0.37 -3.14
C GLY A 74 -10.28 0.03 -4.39
N SER A 75 -9.00 0.43 -4.41
CA SER A 75 -8.14 0.23 -5.58
C SER A 75 -7.54 -1.17 -5.66
N TYR A 76 -7.20 -1.78 -4.54
CA TYR A 76 -6.41 -3.01 -4.53
C TYR A 76 -7.22 -4.28 -4.26
N THR A 77 -8.36 -4.19 -3.58
CA THR A 77 -9.22 -5.35 -3.29
C THR A 77 -9.63 -6.11 -4.56
N PRO A 78 -9.99 -5.47 -5.69
CA PRO A 78 -10.35 -6.20 -6.91
C PRO A 78 -9.20 -7.05 -7.48
N ILE A 79 -7.94 -6.66 -7.24
CA ILE A 79 -6.76 -7.38 -7.74
C ILE A 79 -6.35 -8.50 -6.78
N LEU A 80 -6.48 -8.24 -5.48
CA LEU A 80 -6.01 -9.11 -4.42
C LEU A 80 -7.05 -10.15 -3.99
N GLY A 81 -8.35 -9.88 -4.21
CA GLY A 81 -9.42 -10.76 -3.76
C GLY A 81 -9.37 -11.07 -2.26
N SER A 82 -9.50 -12.33 -1.89
CA SER A 82 -9.43 -12.81 -0.50
C SER A 82 -8.06 -12.60 0.15
N SER A 83 -6.97 -12.47 -0.65
CA SER A 83 -5.64 -12.18 -0.11
C SER A 83 -5.51 -10.78 0.49
N SER A 84 -6.47 -9.89 0.24
CA SER A 84 -6.51 -8.52 0.80
C SER A 84 -6.44 -8.53 2.31
N TYR A 85 -7.13 -9.45 2.99
CA TYR A 85 -7.12 -9.55 4.46
C TYR A 85 -5.70 -9.74 5.01
N LEU A 86 -4.96 -10.67 4.43
CA LEU A 86 -3.56 -10.94 4.81
C LEU A 86 -2.65 -9.77 4.41
N THR A 87 -2.89 -9.20 3.25
CA THR A 87 -2.05 -8.12 2.70
C THR A 87 -2.17 -6.84 3.51
N PHE A 88 -3.39 -6.42 3.86
CA PHE A 88 -3.60 -5.22 4.68
C PHE A 88 -3.10 -5.39 6.11
N ALA A 89 -3.21 -6.60 6.69
CA ALA A 89 -2.68 -6.88 8.01
C ALA A 89 -1.15 -6.87 8.07
N THR A 90 -0.50 -7.45 7.06
CA THR A 90 0.97 -7.63 7.06
C THR A 90 1.73 -6.49 6.38
N GLY A 91 1.02 -5.56 5.73
CA GLY A 91 1.63 -4.37 5.10
C GLY A 91 2.46 -4.68 3.86
N ASN A 92 3.24 -3.68 3.42
CA ASN A 92 4.10 -3.71 2.23
C ASN A 92 3.37 -4.06 0.93
N LEU A 93 2.16 -3.50 0.81
CA LEU A 93 1.21 -3.78 -0.24
C LEU A 93 1.76 -3.45 -1.62
N MET A 94 2.14 -2.19 -1.81
CA MET A 94 2.43 -1.60 -3.12
C MET A 94 3.77 -2.05 -3.69
N ASN A 95 4.78 -2.17 -2.83
CA ASN A 95 6.16 -2.38 -3.27
C ASN A 95 6.48 -3.85 -3.54
N LEU A 96 5.91 -4.77 -2.75
CA LEU A 96 6.24 -6.19 -2.85
C LEU A 96 5.03 -7.05 -3.23
N LYS A 97 3.90 -6.93 -2.53
CA LYS A 97 2.81 -7.89 -2.69
C LYS A 97 2.03 -7.70 -3.97
N MET A 98 1.71 -6.47 -4.34
CA MET A 98 1.00 -6.18 -5.59
C MET A 98 1.76 -6.66 -6.83
N PRO A 99 3.06 -6.30 -7.02
CA PRO A 99 3.83 -6.82 -8.15
C PRO A 99 3.94 -8.35 -8.13
N CYS A 100 4.10 -8.96 -6.94
CA CYS A 100 4.18 -10.40 -6.80
C CYS A 100 2.88 -11.09 -7.25
N VAL A 101 1.73 -10.61 -6.79
CA VAL A 101 0.41 -11.13 -7.16
C VAL A 101 0.15 -10.98 -8.65
N ILE A 102 0.37 -9.78 -9.21
CA ILE A 102 0.15 -9.52 -10.64
C ILE A 102 1.04 -10.42 -11.50
N ASN A 103 2.31 -10.60 -11.13
CA ASN A 103 3.22 -11.48 -11.86
C ASN A 103 2.81 -12.95 -11.74
N ALA A 104 2.41 -13.41 -10.55
CA ALA A 104 1.93 -14.78 -10.36
C ALA A 104 0.68 -15.07 -11.18
N GLN A 105 -0.30 -14.15 -11.20
CA GLN A 105 -1.50 -14.29 -12.03
C GLN A 105 -1.16 -14.31 -13.52
N LYS A 106 -0.21 -13.48 -14.00
CA LYS A 106 0.27 -13.50 -15.39
C LYS A 106 0.93 -14.83 -15.74
N ILE A 107 1.82 -15.36 -14.89
CA ILE A 107 2.50 -16.64 -15.10
C ILE A 107 1.49 -17.79 -15.14
N ALA A 108 0.51 -17.77 -14.24
CA ALA A 108 -0.56 -18.77 -14.19
C ALA A 108 -1.60 -18.60 -15.32
N LYS A 109 -1.55 -17.50 -16.08
CA LYS A 109 -2.51 -17.14 -17.14
C LYS A 109 -3.95 -17.11 -16.66
N VAL A 110 -4.16 -16.61 -15.44
CA VAL A 110 -5.49 -16.42 -14.82
C VAL A 110 -5.87 -14.95 -14.81
N GLU A 111 -7.16 -14.67 -14.91
CA GLU A 111 -7.67 -13.30 -14.86
C GLU A 111 -7.88 -12.84 -13.42
N GLN A 112 -7.73 -11.52 -13.19
CA GLN A 112 -8.04 -10.90 -11.92
C GLN A 112 -9.54 -10.99 -11.64
N SER A 113 -9.92 -10.99 -10.37
CA SER A 113 -11.32 -11.10 -9.92
C SER A 113 -12.02 -12.40 -10.34
N THR A 114 -11.26 -13.45 -10.67
CA THR A 114 -11.79 -14.81 -10.86
C THR A 114 -11.43 -15.68 -9.65
N PRO A 115 -12.19 -16.78 -9.37
CA PRO A 115 -11.86 -17.67 -8.25
C PRO A 115 -10.44 -18.26 -8.34
N GLU A 116 -9.99 -18.59 -9.57
CA GLU A 116 -8.63 -19.06 -9.85
C GLU A 116 -7.59 -17.96 -9.59
N GLY A 117 -7.90 -16.73 -10.04
CA GLY A 117 -7.06 -15.55 -9.81
C GLY A 117 -6.93 -15.22 -8.33
N ASP A 118 -8.00 -15.42 -7.57
CA ASP A 118 -8.03 -15.21 -6.12
C ASP A 118 -7.17 -16.25 -5.37
N ALA A 119 -7.25 -17.52 -5.75
CA ALA A 119 -6.41 -18.57 -5.19
C ALA A 119 -4.92 -18.32 -5.45
N ILE A 120 -4.55 -17.94 -6.67
CA ILE A 120 -3.17 -17.59 -7.02
C ILE A 120 -2.70 -16.33 -6.25
N ALA A 121 -3.56 -15.33 -6.11
CA ALA A 121 -3.25 -14.13 -5.33
C ALA A 121 -2.96 -14.45 -3.86
N LEU A 122 -3.74 -15.35 -3.26
CA LEU A 122 -3.55 -15.78 -1.88
C LEU A 122 -2.20 -16.49 -1.69
N ILE A 123 -1.86 -17.43 -2.57
CA ILE A 123 -0.58 -18.15 -2.55
C ILE A 123 0.58 -17.17 -2.73
N ALA A 124 0.52 -16.31 -3.72
CA ALA A 124 1.56 -15.33 -4.00
C ALA A 124 1.80 -14.37 -2.82
N THR A 125 0.72 -13.91 -2.19
CA THR A 125 0.78 -13.04 -1.01
C THR A 125 1.39 -13.77 0.19
N ALA A 126 1.02 -15.03 0.42
CA ALA A 126 1.55 -15.84 1.51
C ALA A 126 3.05 -16.07 1.33
N VAL A 127 3.48 -16.50 0.15
CA VAL A 127 4.90 -16.72 -0.18
C VAL A 127 5.70 -15.42 -0.04
N SER A 128 5.20 -14.31 -0.61
CA SER A 128 5.83 -12.99 -0.49
C SER A 128 5.98 -12.56 0.98
N SER A 129 4.99 -12.84 1.82
CA SER A 129 5.04 -12.51 3.25
C SER A 129 6.10 -13.34 3.98
N ILE A 130 6.19 -14.64 3.70
CA ILE A 130 7.20 -15.53 4.30
C ILE A 130 8.61 -15.07 3.89
N VAL A 131 8.83 -14.82 2.60
CA VAL A 131 10.12 -14.32 2.10
C VAL A 131 10.50 -13.01 2.76
N THR A 132 9.56 -12.08 2.91
CA THR A 132 9.80 -10.81 3.60
C THR A 132 10.21 -11.02 5.05
N ILE A 133 9.54 -11.91 5.78
CA ILE A 133 9.88 -12.22 7.18
C ILE A 133 11.28 -12.83 7.28
N VAL A 134 11.62 -13.75 6.38
CA VAL A 134 12.97 -14.38 6.35
C VAL A 134 14.05 -13.34 6.09
N VAL A 135 13.84 -12.46 5.10
CA VAL A 135 14.79 -11.38 4.79
C VAL A 135 14.95 -10.42 5.97
N LEU A 136 13.85 -10.05 6.64
CA LEU A 136 13.91 -9.21 7.84
C LEU A 136 14.62 -9.91 9.00
N ALA A 137 14.40 -11.20 9.21
CA ALA A 137 15.09 -11.97 10.24
C ALA A 137 16.60 -12.05 9.98
N ILE A 138 17.00 -12.30 8.73
CA ILE A 138 18.41 -12.26 8.32
C ILE A 138 19.00 -10.86 8.53
N GLY A 139 18.28 -9.81 8.13
CA GLY A 139 18.69 -8.42 8.32
C GLY A 139 18.89 -8.08 9.80
N LEU A 140 18.01 -8.56 10.67
CA LEU A 140 18.11 -8.34 12.11
C LEU A 140 19.35 -9.04 12.72
N ILE A 141 19.66 -10.26 12.28
CA ILE A 141 20.88 -10.97 12.71
C ILE A 141 22.14 -10.23 12.22
N LEU A 142 22.10 -9.71 11.01
CA LEU A 142 23.23 -9.01 10.40
C LEU A 142 23.43 -7.58 10.95
N ILE A 143 22.44 -6.97 11.61
CA ILE A 143 22.55 -5.59 12.10
C ILE A 143 23.64 -5.44 13.17
N VAL A 144 23.84 -6.47 14.00
CA VAL A 144 24.87 -6.45 15.06
C VAL A 144 26.30 -6.42 14.47
N PRO A 145 26.70 -7.32 13.56
CA PRO A 145 28.03 -7.27 12.96
C PRO A 145 28.21 -6.08 12.00
N LEU A 146 27.12 -5.52 11.45
CA LEU A 146 27.16 -4.37 10.57
C LEU A 146 27.14 -3.03 11.33
N GLN A 147 26.95 -3.04 12.64
CA GLN A 147 26.87 -1.83 13.46
C GLN A 147 28.10 -0.89 13.28
N PRO A 148 29.36 -1.39 13.22
CA PRO A 148 30.51 -0.52 13.00
C PRO A 148 30.47 0.22 11.65
N ILE A 149 29.91 -0.44 10.63
CA ILE A 149 29.74 0.14 9.28
C ILE A 149 28.61 1.16 9.30
N LEU A 150 27.48 0.84 9.93
CA LEU A 150 26.31 1.70 10.05
C LEU A 150 26.58 2.97 10.89
N SER A 151 27.51 2.87 11.85
CA SER A 151 27.95 4.00 12.68
C SER A 151 28.94 4.94 11.98
N ASN A 152 29.39 4.59 10.78
CA ASN A 152 30.27 5.45 9.99
C ASN A 152 29.50 6.72 9.55
N PRO A 153 30.04 7.94 9.77
CA PRO A 153 29.33 9.20 9.46
C PRO A 153 28.94 9.31 7.98
N TYR A 154 29.70 8.75 7.06
CA TYR A 154 29.33 8.71 5.64
C TYR A 154 28.11 7.84 5.37
N VAL A 155 28.02 6.68 6.04
CA VAL A 155 26.87 5.76 5.92
C VAL A 155 25.64 6.36 6.59
N ALA A 156 25.81 6.98 7.76
CA ALA A 156 24.73 7.68 8.46
C ALA A 156 24.17 8.83 7.60
N THR A 157 25.04 9.60 6.96
CA THR A 157 24.61 10.66 6.02
C THR A 157 23.89 10.08 4.81
N ALA A 158 24.41 9.03 4.20
CA ALA A 158 23.77 8.34 3.06
C ALA A 158 22.39 7.77 3.44
N SER A 159 22.24 7.26 4.66
CA SER A 159 20.99 6.71 5.18
C SER A 159 19.86 7.75 5.25
N ASN A 160 20.19 9.04 5.45
CA ASN A 160 19.21 10.12 5.44
C ASN A 160 18.53 10.32 4.06
N TYR A 161 19.19 9.87 2.98
CA TYR A 161 18.66 9.95 1.61
C TYR A 161 17.85 8.73 1.19
N ILE A 162 17.81 7.65 2.00
CA ILE A 162 17.07 6.43 1.68
C ILE A 162 15.58 6.72 1.53
N MET A 163 14.99 7.44 2.48
CA MET A 163 13.56 7.75 2.43
C MET A 163 13.18 8.63 1.23
N PRO A 164 13.88 9.76 0.96
CA PRO A 164 13.63 10.53 -0.26
C PRO A 164 13.80 9.72 -1.55
N ALA A 165 14.80 8.83 -1.62
CA ALA A 165 15.04 7.98 -2.78
C ALA A 165 13.90 6.95 -2.99
N LEU A 166 13.43 6.32 -1.89
CA LEU A 166 12.29 5.40 -1.94
C LEU A 166 11.02 6.12 -2.42
N PHE A 167 10.70 7.29 -1.88
CA PHE A 167 9.56 8.07 -2.32
C PHE A 167 9.68 8.52 -3.77
N GLY A 168 10.88 8.89 -4.22
CA GLY A 168 11.17 9.21 -5.62
C GLY A 168 10.90 8.01 -6.54
N CYS A 169 11.41 6.83 -6.18
CA CYS A 169 11.19 5.58 -6.93
C CYS A 169 9.70 5.19 -6.96
N MET A 170 9.00 5.30 -5.83
CA MET A 170 7.57 5.05 -5.77
C MET A 170 6.77 6.01 -6.65
N SER A 171 7.12 7.29 -6.65
CA SER A 171 6.50 8.29 -7.51
C SER A 171 6.70 7.95 -8.99
N LEU A 172 7.91 7.57 -9.39
CA LEU A 172 8.18 7.12 -10.76
C LEU A 172 7.38 5.87 -11.13
N SER A 173 7.23 4.91 -10.21
CA SER A 173 6.42 3.71 -10.43
C SER A 173 4.93 4.03 -10.59
N LEU A 174 4.42 4.97 -9.79
CA LEU A 174 3.04 5.41 -9.86
C LEU A 174 2.73 6.15 -11.16
N PHE A 175 3.67 6.94 -11.65
CA PHE A 175 3.52 7.72 -12.88
C PHE A 175 4.07 7.00 -14.12
N GLY A 176 4.87 5.95 -13.98
CA GLY A 176 5.35 5.10 -15.06
C GLY A 176 4.32 4.06 -15.52
N ASN A 177 4.45 3.53 -16.72
CA ASN A 177 3.59 2.46 -17.22
C ASN A 177 3.91 1.14 -16.50
N GLY A 178 3.25 0.88 -15.39
CA GLY A 178 3.46 -0.30 -14.55
C GLY A 178 2.99 -1.64 -15.13
N GLY A 179 3.11 -1.85 -16.46
CA GLY A 179 2.80 -3.14 -17.09
C GLY A 179 1.30 -3.51 -17.11
N SER A 180 0.40 -2.58 -16.83
CA SER A 180 -1.03 -2.82 -16.99
C SER A 180 -1.44 -2.68 -18.46
N LYS A 181 -2.36 -3.55 -18.93
CA LYS A 181 -2.93 -3.50 -20.29
C LYS A 181 -3.62 -2.16 -20.60
N VAL A 182 -3.99 -1.44 -19.57
CA VAL A 182 -4.65 -0.13 -19.67
C VAL A 182 -3.79 0.88 -18.94
N TYR A 183 -3.42 1.96 -19.61
CA TYR A 183 -2.68 3.05 -18.98
C TYR A 183 -3.33 4.41 -19.28
N VAL A 184 -3.14 5.32 -18.36
CA VAL A 184 -3.64 6.69 -18.48
C VAL A 184 -2.52 7.56 -19.04
N LYS A 185 -2.66 8.01 -20.29
CA LYS A 185 -1.71 8.91 -20.92
C LYS A 185 -1.71 10.25 -20.18
N ASN A 186 -0.52 10.85 -20.04
CA ASN A 186 -0.30 12.13 -19.36
C ASN A 186 -0.75 12.20 -17.88
N ARG A 187 -0.88 11.06 -17.21
CA ARG A 187 -1.25 11.03 -15.77
C ARG A 187 -0.26 11.80 -14.88
N LEU A 188 0.99 11.94 -15.30
CA LEU A 188 2.02 12.72 -14.60
C LEU A 188 1.56 14.16 -14.36
N LEU A 189 0.80 14.75 -15.27
CA LEU A 189 0.30 16.12 -15.14
C LEU A 189 -0.67 16.28 -13.96
N CYS A 190 -1.38 15.21 -13.58
CA CYS A 190 -2.28 15.25 -12.41
C CYS A 190 -1.51 15.43 -11.10
N GLY A 191 -0.34 14.82 -10.99
CA GLY A 191 0.51 14.91 -9.80
C GLY A 191 1.45 16.13 -9.82
N LEU A 192 1.84 16.57 -11.01
CA LEU A 192 2.81 17.65 -11.17
C LEU A 192 2.27 18.99 -10.67
N ILE A 193 1.01 19.30 -10.92
CA ILE A 193 0.37 20.54 -10.46
C ILE A 193 0.34 20.63 -8.93
N PRO A 194 -0.21 19.64 -8.19
CA PRO A 194 -0.15 19.62 -6.72
C PRO A 194 1.28 19.64 -6.18
N ALA A 195 2.20 18.91 -6.82
CA ALA A 195 3.60 18.86 -6.41
C ALA A 195 4.28 20.24 -6.52
N LEU A 196 4.04 20.98 -7.60
CA LEU A 196 4.54 22.35 -7.76
C LEU A 196 3.96 23.29 -6.71
N ILE A 197 2.68 23.17 -6.38
CA ILE A 197 2.04 24.00 -5.34
C ILE A 197 2.68 23.71 -3.98
N VAL A 198 2.84 22.43 -3.62
CA VAL A 198 3.46 22.05 -2.33
C VAL A 198 4.91 22.51 -2.26
N SER A 199 5.69 22.33 -3.34
CA SER A 199 7.09 22.79 -3.37
C SER A 199 7.20 24.31 -3.26
N ALA A 200 6.34 25.07 -3.91
CA ALA A 200 6.27 26.52 -3.78
C ALA A 200 5.93 26.95 -2.34
N LEU A 201 4.93 26.31 -1.71
CA LEU A 201 4.56 26.59 -0.33
C LEU A 201 5.67 26.22 0.68
N THR A 202 6.46 25.20 0.37
CA THR A 202 7.62 24.81 1.18
C THR A 202 8.75 25.83 1.06
N ILE A 203 9.02 26.32 -0.14
CA ILE A 203 10.05 27.37 -0.38
C ILE A 203 9.68 28.69 0.32
N ILE A 204 8.40 29.05 0.33
CA ILE A 204 7.89 30.25 1.01
C ILE A 204 7.92 30.08 2.55
N GLY A 205 8.19 28.87 3.07
CA GLY A 205 8.26 28.60 4.50
C GLY A 205 6.89 28.38 5.19
N ILE A 206 5.81 28.32 4.43
CA ILE A 206 4.44 28.08 4.95
C ILE A 206 4.25 26.60 5.30
N ALA A 207 4.86 25.69 4.54
CA ALA A 207 4.76 24.25 4.75
C ALA A 207 5.78 23.76 5.78
N SER A 208 5.57 24.12 7.07
CA SER A 208 6.29 23.49 8.18
C SER A 208 5.78 22.06 8.43
N ALA A 209 6.57 21.24 9.13
CA ALA A 209 6.21 19.84 9.41
C ALA A 209 4.82 19.69 10.07
N GLY A 210 4.40 20.65 10.89
CA GLY A 210 3.06 20.65 11.51
C GLY A 210 1.92 20.98 10.53
N VAL A 211 2.20 21.76 9.50
CA VAL A 211 1.21 22.18 8.49
C VAL A 211 1.13 21.17 7.33
N ALA A 212 2.17 20.38 7.11
CA ALA A 212 2.23 19.40 6.01
C ALA A 212 1.05 18.41 6.04
N SER A 213 0.62 17.97 7.23
CA SER A 213 -0.51 17.06 7.39
C SER A 213 -1.85 17.69 6.96
N TYR A 214 -2.05 18.96 7.25
CA TYR A 214 -3.26 19.68 6.81
C TYR A 214 -3.24 19.98 5.32
N LEU A 215 -2.06 20.25 4.75
CA LEU A 215 -1.89 20.42 3.31
C LEU A 215 -2.29 19.15 2.53
N LEU A 216 -2.02 17.95 3.04
CA LEU A 216 -2.43 16.69 2.43
C LEU A 216 -3.96 16.62 2.23
N ILE A 217 -4.74 17.05 3.23
CA ILE A 217 -6.21 17.03 3.17
C ILE A 217 -6.72 17.93 2.04
N ILE A 218 -6.07 19.06 1.82
CA ILE A 218 -6.42 20.00 0.76
C ILE A 218 -5.92 19.52 -0.61
N MET A 219 -4.75 18.88 -0.64
CA MET A 219 -4.13 18.42 -1.89
C MET A 219 -4.85 17.21 -2.50
N ILE A 220 -5.48 16.34 -1.71
CA ILE A 220 -6.25 15.19 -2.22
C ILE A 220 -7.42 15.67 -3.11
N PRO A 221 -8.38 16.49 -2.63
CA PRO A 221 -9.47 16.97 -3.47
C PRO A 221 -8.97 17.86 -4.62
N LEU A 222 -7.90 18.62 -4.43
CA LEU A 222 -7.28 19.43 -5.49
C LEU A 222 -6.74 18.53 -6.61
N THR A 223 -6.06 17.44 -6.28
CA THR A 223 -5.56 16.47 -7.26
C THR A 223 -6.70 15.83 -8.05
N ILE A 224 -7.79 15.46 -7.36
CA ILE A 224 -9.00 14.90 -8.00
C ILE A 224 -9.64 15.93 -8.94
N LEU A 225 -9.73 17.19 -8.53
CA LEU A 225 -10.26 18.28 -9.36
C LEU A 225 -9.38 18.51 -10.59
N CYS A 226 -8.06 18.58 -10.43
CA CYS A 226 -7.11 18.70 -11.54
C CYS A 226 -7.26 17.54 -12.54
N ALA A 227 -7.32 16.31 -12.04
CA ALA A 227 -7.53 15.12 -12.86
C ALA A 227 -8.85 15.20 -13.63
N ARG A 228 -9.94 15.62 -12.98
CA ARG A 228 -11.26 15.77 -13.62
C ARG A 228 -11.27 16.86 -14.71
N ILE A 229 -10.62 17.99 -14.46
CA ILE A 229 -10.50 19.08 -15.43
C ILE A 229 -9.68 18.64 -16.64
N LEU A 230 -8.53 18.00 -16.41
CA LEU A 230 -7.67 17.49 -17.47
C LEU A 230 -8.35 16.39 -18.29
N TRP A 231 -9.16 15.54 -17.63
CA TRP A 231 -9.99 14.54 -18.31
C TRP A 231 -11.06 15.20 -19.20
N LYS A 232 -11.79 16.19 -18.68
CA LYS A 232 -12.79 16.93 -19.48
C LYS A 232 -12.19 17.68 -20.67
N LYS A 233 -10.96 18.19 -20.53
CA LYS A 233 -10.22 18.84 -21.62
C LYS A 233 -9.60 17.84 -22.62
N GLY A 234 -9.73 16.53 -22.41
CA GLY A 234 -9.19 15.50 -23.29
C GLY A 234 -7.65 15.38 -23.27
N VAL A 235 -6.98 16.04 -22.31
CA VAL A 235 -5.53 15.97 -22.13
C VAL A 235 -5.13 14.61 -21.56
N ILE A 236 -5.97 14.04 -20.70
CA ILE A 236 -5.82 12.71 -20.14
C ILE A 236 -6.76 11.77 -20.87
N ARG A 237 -6.21 10.67 -21.40
CA ARG A 237 -6.97 9.62 -22.09
C ARG A 237 -6.56 8.25 -21.59
N VAL A 238 -7.52 7.35 -21.54
CA VAL A 238 -7.26 5.93 -21.29
C VAL A 238 -6.90 5.30 -22.62
N GLU A 239 -5.72 4.73 -22.70
CA GLU A 239 -5.24 3.98 -23.88
C GLU A 239 -5.00 2.52 -23.44
N THR A 240 -5.41 1.58 -24.28
CA THR A 240 -5.06 0.17 -24.15
C THR A 240 -3.77 -0.09 -24.89
N VAL A 241 -2.84 -0.79 -24.25
CA VAL A 241 -1.63 -1.27 -24.94
C VAL A 241 -2.08 -2.32 -25.95
N LYS A 242 -1.89 -2.03 -27.24
CA LYS A 242 -1.98 -3.09 -28.26
C LYS A 242 -0.81 -4.04 -28.02
N GLU A 243 -1.12 -5.30 -27.78
CA GLU A 243 -0.12 -6.37 -27.84
C GLU A 243 0.23 -6.54 -29.34
N ASP A 244 1.43 -6.10 -29.74
CA ASP A 244 2.06 -6.52 -31.01
C ASP A 244 2.69 -7.89 -30.83
#